data_7ca5a6d8f72c29237cabb9829c805723
#
_entry.id   7ca5a6d8f72c29237cabb9829c805723
#
_cell.length_a   1.000
_cell.length_b   1.000
_cell.length_c   1.000
_cell.angle_alpha   90.00
_cell.angle_beta   90.00
_cell.angle_gamma   90.00
#
_symmetry.space_group_name_H-M   'P 1'
#
loop_
_entity.id
_entity.type
_entity.pdbx_description
1 polymer ?
#
loop_
_entity_poly.entity_id
_entity_poly.type
_entity_poly.pdbx_seq_one_letter_code
_entity_poly.pdbx_strand_id
1 'polypeptide(L)'
;MKNITRHTGPVKLIERLPNSYNGNPQFILGIMDTPNKGLGWTFRTPKDSMLGYEIQNYIDKDINVTVTIGTNYNCTMLNSLEIA
;
A
#
# COMPACT_ATOMS: atom_id res chain seq x y z
N MET A 1 -1.69 20.32 0.18
CA MET A 1 -2.95 19.65 -0.19
C MET A 1 -2.68 18.21 -0.58
N LYS A 2 -3.53 17.30 -0.14
CA LYS A 2 -3.38 15.89 -0.46
C LYS A 2 -3.94 15.55 -1.82
N ASN A 3 -3.21 14.75 -2.56
CA ASN A 3 -3.73 14.12 -3.77
C ASN A 3 -4.08 12.68 -3.42
N ILE A 4 -5.31 12.29 -3.68
CA ILE A 4 -5.79 10.96 -3.37
C ILE A 4 -6.10 10.25 -4.67
N THR A 5 -5.54 9.05 -4.85
CA THR A 5 -5.76 8.25 -6.05
C THR A 5 -6.08 6.82 -5.65
N ARG A 6 -6.77 6.12 -6.55
CA ARG A 6 -7.13 4.71 -6.36
C ARG A 6 -6.43 3.88 -7.42
N HIS A 7 -5.95 2.72 -6.98
CA HIS A 7 -5.26 1.79 -7.87
C HIS A 7 -5.70 0.38 -7.57
N THR A 8 -5.85 -0.42 -8.60
CA THR A 8 -6.28 -1.81 -8.46
C THR A 8 -5.25 -2.72 -9.10
N GLY A 9 -4.84 -3.74 -8.38
CA GLY A 9 -3.87 -4.70 -8.89
C GLY A 9 -3.25 -5.51 -7.77
N PRO A 10 -2.29 -6.37 -8.11
CA PRO A 10 -1.55 -7.11 -7.08
C PRO A 10 -0.55 -6.22 -6.37
N VAL A 11 -0.36 -6.49 -5.10
CA VAL A 11 0.56 -5.73 -4.25
C VAL A 11 1.84 -6.52 -4.07
N LYS A 12 2.98 -5.83 -4.21
CA LYS A 12 4.30 -6.44 -4.07
C LYS A 12 5.07 -5.80 -2.94
N LEU A 13 5.80 -6.61 -2.20
CA LEU A 13 6.67 -6.11 -1.13
C LEU A 13 7.92 -5.48 -1.71
N ILE A 14 8.19 -4.25 -1.30
CA ILE A 14 9.45 -3.58 -1.62
C ILE A 14 10.37 -3.66 -0.43
N GLU A 15 9.87 -3.31 0.74
CA GLU A 15 10.69 -3.34 1.95
C GLU A 15 9.82 -3.58 3.18
N ARG A 16 10.29 -4.46 4.05
CA ARG A 16 9.66 -4.69 5.35
C ARG A 16 10.28 -3.71 6.35
N LEU A 17 9.47 -2.84 6.91
CA LEU A 17 9.92 -1.91 7.93
C LEU A 17 9.77 -2.52 9.32
N PRO A 18 10.45 -1.98 10.33
CA PRO A 18 10.22 -2.44 11.70
C PRO A 18 8.78 -2.24 12.13
N ASN A 19 8.30 -3.08 13.02
CA ASN A 19 6.96 -2.91 13.56
C ASN A 19 6.86 -1.56 14.28
N SER A 20 5.64 -1.03 14.29
CA SER A 20 5.38 0.22 14.99
C SER A 20 5.50 0.03 16.50
N TYR A 21 5.38 1.12 17.22
CA TYR A 21 5.43 1.09 18.69
C TYR A 21 4.40 0.13 19.27
N ASN A 22 3.22 0.07 18.68
CA ASN A 22 2.15 -0.83 19.16
C ASN A 22 2.17 -2.19 18.48
N GLY A 23 3.23 -2.52 17.77
CA GLY A 23 3.40 -3.84 17.16
C GLY A 23 2.71 -4.01 15.82
N ASN A 24 2.26 -2.95 15.19
CA ASN A 24 1.64 -3.04 13.87
C ASN A 24 2.72 -3.22 12.80
N PRO A 25 2.55 -4.19 11.88
CA PRO A 25 3.53 -4.37 10.81
C PRO A 25 3.50 -3.18 9.86
N GLN A 26 4.66 -2.84 9.34
CA GLN A 26 4.83 -1.70 8.45
C GLN A 26 5.60 -2.13 7.21
N PHE A 27 5.20 -1.62 6.05
CA PHE A 27 5.77 -2.02 4.78
C PHE A 27 5.89 -0.84 3.82
N ILE A 28 6.85 -0.94 2.92
CA ILE A 28 6.87 -0.16 1.69
C ILE A 28 6.46 -1.13 0.59
N LEU A 29 5.44 -0.77 -0.17
CA LEU A 29 4.80 -1.66 -1.12
C LEU A 29 4.69 -1.01 -2.49
N GLY A 30 4.56 -1.86 -3.50
CA GLY A 30 4.25 -1.40 -4.83
C GLY A 30 2.96 -2.04 -5.30
N ILE A 31 2.21 -1.34 -6.13
CA ILE A 31 1.03 -1.88 -6.79
C ILE A 31 1.17 -1.67 -8.28
N MET A 32 0.95 -2.76 -9.02
CA MET A 32 1.00 -2.73 -10.48
C MET A 32 -0.39 -2.46 -10.99
N ASP A 33 -0.65 -1.21 -11.26
CA ASP A 33 -1.96 -0.77 -11.69
C ASP A 33 -2.13 -1.07 -13.18
N THR A 34 -3.00 -2.00 -13.50
CA THR A 34 -3.34 -2.26 -14.88
C THR A 34 -4.36 -1.21 -15.32
N PRO A 35 -4.29 -0.72 -16.55
CA PRO A 35 -3.47 -1.18 -17.66
C PRO A 35 -2.10 -0.52 -17.81
N ASN A 36 -1.62 0.17 -16.82
CA ASN A 36 -0.34 0.88 -16.91
C ASN A 36 0.83 -0.08 -16.74
N LYS A 37 1.06 -0.88 -17.74
CA LYS A 37 2.08 -1.92 -17.71
C LYS A 37 3.46 -1.36 -17.38
N GLY A 38 4.10 -1.97 -16.41
CA GLY A 38 5.44 -1.60 -16.03
C GLY A 38 5.53 -0.34 -15.20
N LEU A 39 4.41 0.34 -14.98
CA LEU A 39 4.37 1.51 -14.13
C LEU A 39 3.69 1.13 -12.84
N GLY A 40 4.48 1.05 -11.80
CA GLY A 40 3.96 0.77 -10.48
C GLY A 40 3.85 2.05 -9.68
N TRP A 41 3.03 1.99 -8.65
CA TRP A 41 2.95 3.05 -7.68
C TRP A 41 3.51 2.51 -6.37
N THR A 42 4.37 3.27 -5.72
CA THR A 42 4.91 2.88 -4.43
C THR A 42 4.21 3.66 -3.34
N PHE A 43 3.99 2.99 -2.22
CA PHE A 43 3.36 3.62 -1.08
C PHE A 43 3.80 2.90 0.18
N ARG A 44 3.56 3.51 1.32
CA ARG A 44 3.86 2.87 2.59
C ARG A 44 2.60 2.76 3.42
N THR A 45 2.59 1.81 4.35
CA THR A 45 1.51 1.74 5.32
C THR A 45 1.64 2.92 6.28
N PRO A 46 0.51 3.45 6.76
CA PRO A 46 0.56 4.54 7.73
C PRO A 46 1.26 4.09 9.01
N LYS A 47 1.88 5.02 9.67
CA LYS A 47 2.61 4.74 10.89
C LYS A 47 1.63 4.25 11.95
N ASP A 48 1.96 3.12 12.55
CA ASP A 48 1.19 2.54 13.67
C ASP A 48 -0.29 2.34 13.33
N SER A 49 -0.56 1.78 12.15
CA SER A 49 -1.91 1.59 11.66
C SER A 49 -2.26 0.12 11.48
N MET A 50 -3.51 -0.22 11.75
CA MET A 50 -4.03 -1.56 11.50
C MET A 50 -4.04 -1.94 10.02
N LEU A 51 -3.91 -0.96 9.12
CA LEU A 51 -3.83 -1.24 7.69
C LEU A 51 -2.65 -2.15 7.35
N GLY A 52 -1.59 -2.10 8.14
CA GLY A 52 -0.47 -3.00 7.96
C GLY A 52 -0.87 -4.46 8.13
N TYR A 53 -1.71 -4.76 9.11
CA TYR A 53 -2.23 -6.11 9.31
C TYR A 53 -3.13 -6.53 8.17
N GLU A 54 -3.95 -5.63 7.66
CA GLU A 54 -4.89 -5.97 6.60
C GLU A 54 -4.16 -6.26 5.30
N ILE A 55 -3.24 -5.38 4.92
CA ILE A 55 -2.58 -5.51 3.62
C ILE A 55 -1.58 -6.66 3.59
N GLN A 56 -1.04 -7.07 4.74
CA GLN A 56 -0.06 -8.17 4.74
C GLN A 56 -0.64 -9.47 4.21
N ASN A 57 -1.96 -9.64 4.27
CA ASN A 57 -2.63 -10.83 3.76
C ASN A 57 -2.64 -10.89 2.24
N TYR A 58 -2.30 -9.81 1.57
CA TYR A 58 -2.37 -9.71 0.11
C TYR A 58 -1.02 -9.49 -0.55
N ILE A 59 0.04 -9.31 0.25
CA ILE A 59 1.38 -9.05 -0.29
C ILE A 59 1.88 -10.28 -1.01
N ASP A 60 2.28 -10.10 -2.27
CA ASP A 60 2.85 -11.15 -3.13
C ASP A 60 1.93 -12.37 -3.31
N LYS A 61 0.63 -12.15 -3.27
CA LYS A 61 -0.35 -13.23 -3.36
C LYS A 61 -1.10 -13.31 -4.69
N ASP A 62 -0.79 -12.45 -5.64
CA ASP A 62 -1.50 -12.39 -6.92
C ASP A 62 -3.01 -12.16 -6.77
N ILE A 63 -3.38 -11.46 -5.74
CA ILE A 63 -4.77 -11.09 -5.49
C ILE A 63 -4.92 -9.61 -5.82
N ASN A 64 -5.90 -9.28 -6.65
CA ASN A 64 -6.16 -7.88 -6.95
C ASN A 64 -6.85 -7.21 -5.78
N VAL A 65 -6.29 -6.09 -5.36
CA VAL A 65 -6.89 -5.27 -4.33
C VAL A 65 -6.99 -3.85 -4.85
N THR A 66 -7.92 -3.11 -4.31
CA THR A 66 -8.04 -1.68 -4.59
C THR A 66 -7.49 -0.93 -3.40
N VAL A 67 -6.47 -0.13 -3.65
CA VAL A 67 -5.88 0.70 -2.60
C VAL A 67 -6.16 2.15 -2.91
N THR A 68 -6.43 2.92 -1.87
CA THR A 68 -6.53 4.37 -1.97
C THR A 68 -5.29 4.94 -1.32
N ILE A 69 -4.52 5.69 -2.08
CA ILE A 69 -3.27 6.26 -1.61
C ILE A 69 -3.37 7.78 -1.61
N GLY A 70 -2.83 8.38 -0.57
CA GLY A 70 -2.73 9.83 -0.49
C GLY A 70 -1.29 10.26 -0.58
N THR A 71 -1.04 11.26 -1.40
CA THR A 71 0.27 11.87 -1.50
C THR A 71 0.24 13.19 -0.75
N ASN A 72 1.16 13.34 0.19
CA ASN A 72 1.25 14.54 1.00
C ASN A 72 2.73 14.88 1.16
N TYR A 73 3.13 16.05 0.70
CA TYR A 73 4.53 16.47 0.69
C TYR A 73 5.39 15.43 -0.03
N ASN A 74 6.21 14.71 0.70
CA ASN A 74 7.14 13.74 0.13
C ASN A 74 6.74 12.30 0.38
N CYS A 75 5.56 12.07 0.92
CA CYS A 75 5.14 10.72 1.30
C CYS A 75 3.87 10.31 0.59
N THR A 76 3.87 9.08 0.09
CA THR A 76 2.68 8.44 -0.45
C THR A 76 2.28 7.35 0.52
N MET A 77 1.09 7.48 1.09
CA MET A 77 0.62 6.57 2.13
C MET A 77 -0.68 5.90 1.78
N LEU A 78 -0.81 4.66 2.22
CA LEU A 78 -2.05 3.91 2.09
C LEU A 78 -3.11 4.54 2.99
N ASN A 79 -4.26 4.87 2.41
CA ASN A 79 -5.39 5.40 3.16
C ASN A 79 -6.45 4.34 3.41
N SER A 80 -6.70 3.49 2.44
CA SER A 80 -7.69 2.42 2.60
C SER A 80 -7.38 1.27 1.65
N LEU A 81 -7.99 0.13 1.94
CA LEU A 81 -7.75 -1.11 1.23
C LEU A 81 -9.07 -1.85 1.09
N GLU A 82 -9.35 -2.35 -0.11
CA GLU A 82 -10.52 -3.21 -0.37
C GLU A 82 -10.12 -4.33 -1.31
N ILE A 83 -10.80 -5.47 -1.20
CA ILE A 83 -10.61 -6.53 -2.18
C ILE A 83 -11.34 -6.14 -3.45
N ALA A 84 -10.65 -6.24 -4.56
CA ALA A 84 -11.22 -5.86 -5.84
C ALA A 84 -12.22 -6.91 -6.35
#